data_7a40e133cadb8dc00f6b193350eb090a
#
_entry.id   7a40e133cadb8dc00f6b193350eb090a
#
_cell.length_a   1.000
_cell.length_b   1.000
_cell.length_c   1.000
_cell.angle_alpha   90.00
_cell.angle_beta   90.00
_cell.angle_gamma   90.00
#
_symmetry.space_group_name_H-M   'P 1'
#
loop_
_entity.id
_entity.type
_entity.pdbx_description
1 polymer ?
#
loop_
_entity_poly.entity_id
_entity_poly.type
_entity_poly.pdbx_seq_one_letter_code
_entity_poly.pdbx_strand_id
1 'polypeptide(L)'
;MIVKNIEIKRRAKTVLGSMPDIDTDFPGRRRDEIKAYMEERFGKEQVCSLGTYTTFQLKEAISDMARADGIPVQLYRWFTACIGDDKEKTIEEFFKTVCGKEDLKKFVKEHTETFNDMMVILGSPKSQSVHACGTVVLPDGKTSYEWMPVHTQKGLVVTDWEGSEVEEAGFLKEDVLGIIQLDKFEEMLRLIKENHGIDVDIYSLPLDDKQVFEYAGKGWLGEVF
;
A
#
# COMPACT_ATOMS: atom_id res chain seq x y z
N MET A 1 -4.50 -1.04 -22.57
CA MET A 1 -4.24 0.10 -21.65
C MET A 1 -2.89 -0.05 -20.95
N ILE A 2 -2.61 -1.11 -20.20
CA ILE A 2 -1.35 -1.34 -19.45
C ILE A 2 -0.11 -1.21 -20.34
N VAL A 3 -0.04 -1.90 -21.47
CA VAL A 3 1.12 -1.85 -22.41
C VAL A 3 1.43 -0.41 -22.84
N LYS A 4 0.39 0.38 -23.13
CA LYS A 4 0.54 1.78 -23.54
C LYS A 4 1.08 2.65 -22.40
N ASN A 5 0.63 2.40 -21.16
CA ASN A 5 1.14 3.09 -19.97
C ASN A 5 2.62 2.79 -19.73
N ILE A 6 3.04 1.54 -19.87
CA ILE A 6 4.44 1.15 -19.73
C ILE A 6 5.33 1.88 -20.74
N GLU A 7 4.90 1.97 -22.00
CA GLU A 7 5.65 2.73 -23.01
C GLU A 7 5.70 4.24 -22.68
N ILE A 8 4.60 4.81 -22.20
CA ILE A 8 4.54 6.22 -21.81
C ILE A 8 5.49 6.49 -20.62
N LYS A 9 5.45 5.67 -19.59
CA LYS A 9 6.33 5.79 -18.43
C LYS A 9 7.81 5.73 -18.82
N ARG A 10 8.20 4.76 -19.65
CA ARG A 10 9.58 4.64 -20.16
C ARG A 10 10.03 5.88 -20.93
N ARG A 11 9.19 6.40 -21.83
CA ARG A 11 9.49 7.64 -22.57
C ARG A 11 9.58 8.85 -21.65
N ALA A 12 8.69 8.98 -20.68
CA ALA A 12 8.71 10.08 -19.73
C ALA A 12 9.98 10.09 -18.90
N LYS A 13 10.48 8.94 -18.42
CA LYS A 13 11.77 8.86 -17.72
C LYS A 13 12.92 9.37 -18.58
N THR A 14 12.95 9.03 -19.87
CA THR A 14 14.01 9.48 -20.79
C THR A 14 13.98 11.02 -20.96
N VAL A 15 12.81 11.64 -20.91
CA VAL A 15 12.65 13.09 -21.14
C VAL A 15 12.74 13.89 -19.84
N LEU A 16 12.11 13.39 -18.75
CA LEU A 16 11.93 14.12 -17.49
C LEU A 16 12.94 13.75 -16.41
N GLY A 17 13.74 12.69 -16.61
CA GLY A 17 14.67 12.16 -15.61
C GLY A 17 14.01 11.40 -14.45
N SER A 18 12.67 11.34 -14.39
CA SER A 18 11.90 10.59 -13.40
C SER A 18 10.79 9.78 -14.03
N MET A 19 10.40 8.69 -13.39
CA MET A 19 9.21 7.92 -13.79
C MET A 19 7.96 8.66 -13.35
N PRO A 20 6.93 8.81 -14.23
CA PRO A 20 5.63 9.29 -13.80
C PRO A 20 4.94 8.20 -12.98
N ASP A 21 4.26 8.60 -11.92
CA ASP A 21 3.36 7.73 -11.15
C ASP A 21 2.01 7.68 -11.88
N ILE A 22 1.70 6.53 -12.48
CA ILE A 22 0.45 6.31 -13.21
C ILE A 22 -0.20 5.06 -12.63
N ASP A 23 -1.25 5.29 -11.88
CA ASP A 23 -2.08 4.23 -11.34
C ASP A 23 -3.09 3.77 -12.38
N THR A 24 -3.41 2.48 -12.37
CA THR A 24 -4.42 1.91 -13.26
C THR A 24 -5.48 1.20 -12.44
N ASP A 25 -6.71 1.73 -12.52
CA ASP A 25 -7.85 1.25 -11.75
C ASP A 25 -8.56 0.09 -12.47
N PHE A 26 -8.82 -0.98 -11.73
CA PHE A 26 -9.55 -2.16 -12.19
C PHE A 26 -10.60 -2.60 -11.16
N PRO A 27 -11.64 -3.34 -11.58
CA PRO A 27 -12.49 -4.05 -10.63
C PRO A 27 -11.66 -4.95 -9.71
N GLY A 28 -11.85 -4.82 -8.40
CA GLY A 28 -11.01 -5.51 -7.41
C GLY A 28 -11.00 -7.02 -7.57
N ARG A 29 -12.16 -7.61 -7.90
CA ARG A 29 -12.33 -9.06 -8.15
C ARG A 29 -11.60 -9.55 -9.40
N ARG A 30 -11.23 -8.66 -10.33
CA ARG A 30 -10.54 -9.02 -11.59
C ARG A 30 -9.04 -8.70 -11.58
N ARG A 31 -8.51 -8.24 -10.46
CA ARG A 31 -7.08 -7.88 -10.36
C ARG A 31 -6.13 -9.02 -10.73
N ASP A 32 -6.46 -10.24 -10.33
CA ASP A 32 -5.64 -11.41 -10.63
C ASP A 32 -5.63 -11.76 -12.12
N GLU A 33 -6.73 -11.47 -12.86
CA GLU A 33 -6.79 -11.60 -14.33
C GLU A 33 -5.80 -10.63 -14.99
N ILE A 34 -5.69 -9.40 -14.47
CA ILE A 34 -4.76 -8.40 -15.01
C ILE A 34 -3.32 -8.84 -14.79
N LYS A 35 -3.01 -9.40 -13.63
CA LYS A 35 -1.68 -9.93 -13.33
C LYS A 35 -1.33 -11.11 -14.25
N ALA A 36 -2.25 -12.04 -14.44
CA ALA A 36 -2.08 -13.14 -15.38
C ALA A 36 -1.85 -12.65 -16.83
N TYR A 37 -2.60 -11.62 -17.26
CA TYR A 37 -2.40 -10.97 -18.54
C TYR A 37 -1.01 -10.34 -18.68
N MET A 38 -0.51 -9.70 -17.62
CA MET A 38 0.85 -9.13 -17.62
C MET A 38 1.91 -10.24 -17.77
N GLU A 39 1.76 -11.36 -17.05
CA GLU A 39 2.63 -12.52 -17.17
C GLU A 39 2.59 -13.14 -18.58
N GLU A 40 1.41 -13.25 -19.20
CA GLU A 40 1.24 -13.72 -20.57
C GLU A 40 1.88 -12.76 -21.57
N ARG A 41 1.71 -11.46 -21.39
CA ARG A 41 2.14 -10.43 -22.35
C ARG A 41 3.64 -10.14 -22.30
N PHE A 42 4.25 -10.16 -21.13
CA PHE A 42 5.65 -9.78 -20.90
C PHE A 42 6.55 -10.97 -20.58
N GLY A 43 5.98 -12.12 -20.28
CA GLY A 43 6.70 -13.29 -19.79
C GLY A 43 6.61 -13.42 -18.27
N LYS A 44 6.38 -14.62 -17.79
CA LYS A 44 6.23 -14.91 -16.36
C LYS A 44 7.49 -14.58 -15.54
N GLU A 45 8.65 -14.72 -16.16
CA GLU A 45 9.94 -14.46 -15.51
C GLU A 45 10.31 -12.97 -15.52
N GLN A 46 9.61 -12.15 -16.29
CA GLN A 46 9.80 -10.70 -16.40
C GLN A 46 8.81 -9.91 -15.53
N VAL A 47 7.87 -10.59 -14.87
CA VAL A 47 6.88 -9.96 -14.02
C VAL A 47 7.06 -10.45 -12.58
N CYS A 48 7.32 -9.53 -11.66
CA CYS A 48 7.38 -9.86 -10.23
C CYS A 48 6.53 -8.90 -9.40
N SER A 49 6.06 -9.38 -8.26
CA SER A 49 5.34 -8.54 -7.31
C SER A 49 6.32 -7.64 -6.56
N LEU A 50 5.86 -6.45 -6.20
CA LEU A 50 6.65 -5.54 -5.37
C LEU A 50 6.64 -6.00 -3.91
N GLY A 51 7.80 -5.97 -3.27
CA GLY A 51 7.93 -6.13 -1.83
C GLY A 51 7.59 -4.84 -1.09
N THR A 52 7.21 -4.97 0.15
CA THR A 52 7.05 -3.84 1.07
C THR A 52 7.46 -4.25 2.47
N TYR A 53 8.03 -3.32 3.22
CA TYR A 53 8.46 -3.53 4.60
C TYR A 53 7.60 -2.71 5.54
N THR A 54 7.18 -3.32 6.63
CA THR A 54 6.69 -2.58 7.79
C THR A 54 7.85 -2.37 8.74
N THR A 55 7.98 -1.16 9.27
CA THR A 55 9.00 -0.82 10.26
C THR A 55 8.38 -0.74 11.65
N PHE A 56 9.19 -0.96 12.68
CA PHE A 56 8.77 -0.78 14.06
C PHE A 56 8.37 0.67 14.31
N GLN A 57 7.07 0.89 14.52
CA GLN A 57 6.53 2.15 14.97
C GLN A 57 6.60 2.24 16.50
N LEU A 58 6.57 3.45 17.04
CA LEU A 58 6.83 3.71 18.47
C LEU A 58 6.02 2.82 19.42
N LYS A 59 4.69 2.76 19.28
CA LYS A 59 3.85 1.94 20.16
C LYS A 59 4.08 0.44 20.00
N GLU A 60 4.36 0.01 18.78
CA GLU A 60 4.68 -1.38 18.50
C GLU A 60 6.03 -1.77 19.10
N ALA A 61 7.05 -0.93 18.89
CA ALA A 61 8.37 -1.15 19.45
C ALA A 61 8.32 -1.26 20.99
N ILE A 62 7.60 -0.34 21.66
CA ILE A 62 7.39 -0.39 23.11
C ILE A 62 6.69 -1.70 23.50
N SER A 63 5.62 -2.07 22.80
CA SER A 63 4.83 -3.25 23.14
C SER A 63 5.60 -4.55 22.93
N ASP A 64 6.41 -4.63 21.87
CA ASP A 64 7.17 -5.81 21.53
C ASP A 64 8.37 -5.98 22.47
N MET A 65 9.07 -4.90 22.84
CA MET A 65 10.14 -4.95 23.83
C MET A 65 9.61 -5.24 25.24
N ALA A 66 8.53 -4.58 25.65
CA ALA A 66 7.90 -4.84 26.94
C ALA A 66 7.45 -6.32 27.08
N ARG A 67 6.98 -6.92 25.99
CA ARG A 67 6.61 -8.35 25.96
C ARG A 67 7.83 -9.24 26.04
N ALA A 68 8.91 -8.90 25.35
CA ALA A 68 10.17 -9.64 25.41
C ALA A 68 10.76 -9.65 26.82
N ASP A 69 10.66 -8.53 27.53
CA ASP A 69 11.15 -8.37 28.92
C ASP A 69 10.16 -8.88 29.97
N GLY A 70 9.03 -9.46 29.56
CA GLY A 70 8.04 -10.04 30.47
C GLY A 70 7.22 -9.00 31.26
N ILE A 71 7.17 -7.76 30.82
CA ILE A 71 6.33 -6.74 31.45
C ILE A 71 4.85 -7.12 31.27
N PRO A 72 4.03 -7.07 32.34
CA PRO A 72 2.61 -7.41 32.25
C PRO A 72 1.86 -6.60 31.19
N VAL A 73 1.03 -7.28 30.38
CA VAL A 73 0.28 -6.71 29.26
C VAL A 73 -0.50 -5.45 29.64
N GLN A 74 -1.11 -5.45 30.84
CA GLN A 74 -1.90 -4.33 31.32
C GLN A 74 -1.07 -3.05 31.49
N LEU A 75 0.20 -3.20 31.90
CA LEU A 75 1.09 -2.06 32.17
C LEU A 75 1.55 -1.39 30.87
N TYR A 76 2.05 -2.15 29.92
CA TYR A 76 2.50 -1.52 28.67
C TYR A 76 1.33 -1.04 27.78
N ARG A 77 0.16 -1.71 27.83
CA ARG A 77 -1.06 -1.20 27.17
C ARG A 77 -1.55 0.10 27.77
N TRP A 78 -1.55 0.20 29.12
CA TRP A 78 -1.82 1.47 29.80
C TRP A 78 -0.84 2.55 29.34
N PHE A 79 0.45 2.27 29.35
CA PHE A 79 1.49 3.20 28.94
C PHE A 79 1.29 3.66 27.50
N THR A 80 1.12 2.75 26.54
CA THR A 80 0.91 3.08 25.12
C THR A 80 -0.40 3.83 24.86
N ALA A 81 -1.45 3.57 25.64
CA ALA A 81 -2.69 4.35 25.59
C ALA A 81 -2.49 5.81 26.05
N CYS A 82 -1.65 6.02 27.07
CA CYS A 82 -1.35 7.37 27.59
C CYS A 82 -0.54 8.25 26.63
N ILE A 83 0.17 7.64 25.67
CA ILE A 83 0.96 8.36 24.66
C ILE A 83 0.06 8.96 23.56
N GLY A 84 -1.18 8.46 23.41
CA GLY A 84 -2.12 8.89 22.37
C GLY A 84 -1.98 8.14 21.04
N ASP A 85 -2.85 8.40 20.08
CA ASP A 85 -2.97 7.59 18.84
C ASP A 85 -2.15 8.10 17.66
N ASP A 86 -1.32 9.11 17.83
CA ASP A 86 -0.52 9.69 16.75
C ASP A 86 0.49 8.69 16.19
N LYS A 87 0.19 8.17 15.01
CA LYS A 87 1.11 7.32 14.23
C LYS A 87 2.38 8.07 13.80
N GLU A 88 2.35 9.39 13.82
CA GLU A 88 3.42 10.30 13.35
C GLU A 88 4.18 10.98 14.49
N LYS A 89 4.00 10.55 15.75
CA LYS A 89 4.76 11.15 16.84
C LYS A 89 6.26 10.94 16.67
N THR A 90 6.96 12.06 16.60
CA THR A 90 8.42 12.06 16.67
C THR A 90 8.89 11.59 18.03
N ILE A 91 10.11 11.06 18.10
CA ILE A 91 10.75 10.67 19.36
C ILE A 91 10.76 11.86 20.35
N GLU A 92 10.96 13.07 19.84
CA GLU A 92 10.96 14.29 20.68
C GLU A 92 9.59 14.58 21.32
N GLU A 93 8.51 14.40 20.57
CA GLU A 93 7.14 14.54 21.07
C GLU A 93 6.78 13.45 22.07
N PHE A 94 7.26 12.23 21.85
CA PHE A 94 7.14 11.14 22.80
C PHE A 94 7.80 11.52 24.13
N PHE A 95 9.06 11.98 24.13
CA PHE A 95 9.75 12.38 25.35
C PHE A 95 9.07 13.59 26.03
N LYS A 96 8.56 14.56 25.27
CA LYS A 96 7.77 15.67 25.84
C LYS A 96 6.52 15.14 26.56
N THR A 97 5.81 14.20 25.95
CA THR A 97 4.61 13.59 26.57
C THR A 97 4.97 12.82 27.85
N VAL A 98 6.02 12.03 27.83
CA VAL A 98 6.53 11.30 29.00
C VAL A 98 6.98 12.27 30.09
N CYS A 99 7.76 13.30 29.73
CA CYS A 99 8.23 14.32 30.69
C CYS A 99 7.12 15.17 31.31
N GLY A 100 5.95 15.23 30.66
CA GLY A 100 4.78 15.93 31.18
C GLY A 100 3.97 15.18 32.26
N LYS A 101 4.22 13.89 32.47
CA LYS A 101 3.41 13.02 33.35
C LYS A 101 4.31 12.17 34.25
N GLU A 102 4.23 12.37 35.57
CA GLU A 102 5.11 11.67 36.54
C GLU A 102 4.98 10.15 36.50
N ASP A 103 3.77 9.62 36.29
CA ASP A 103 3.56 8.16 36.21
C ASP A 103 4.25 7.56 34.98
N LEU A 104 4.27 8.27 33.85
CA LEU A 104 4.98 7.81 32.65
C LEU A 104 6.49 7.87 32.83
N LYS A 105 7.00 8.93 33.47
CA LYS A 105 8.44 9.03 33.83
C LYS A 105 8.86 7.90 34.72
N LYS A 106 8.05 7.59 35.74
CA LYS A 106 8.31 6.49 36.66
C LYS A 106 8.39 5.17 35.91
N PHE A 107 7.42 4.89 35.05
CA PHE A 107 7.39 3.68 34.25
C PHE A 107 8.63 3.53 33.36
N VAL A 108 9.02 4.59 32.62
CA VAL A 108 10.24 4.57 31.80
C VAL A 108 11.49 4.35 32.64
N LYS A 109 11.56 4.96 33.84
CA LYS A 109 12.70 4.78 34.74
C LYS A 109 12.78 3.35 35.32
N GLU A 110 11.64 2.76 35.64
CA GLU A 110 11.56 1.37 36.12
C GLU A 110 11.93 0.33 35.04
N HIS A 111 11.74 0.69 33.77
CA HIS A 111 11.98 -0.17 32.62
C HIS A 111 12.98 0.42 31.62
N THR A 112 14.04 1.04 32.15
CA THR A 112 15.03 1.79 31.34
C THR A 112 15.65 0.92 30.24
N GLU A 113 15.98 -0.36 30.50
CA GLU A 113 16.56 -1.26 29.50
C GLU A 113 15.59 -1.53 28.36
N THR A 114 14.32 -1.80 28.67
CA THR A 114 13.25 -1.98 27.66
C THR A 114 13.15 -0.76 26.71
N PHE A 115 13.23 0.45 27.28
CA PHE A 115 13.18 1.67 26.45
C PHE A 115 14.45 1.92 25.66
N ASN A 116 15.62 1.55 26.18
CA ASN A 116 16.86 1.60 25.41
C ASN A 116 16.81 0.63 24.22
N ASP A 117 16.36 -0.60 24.44
CA ASP A 117 16.24 -1.61 23.37
C ASP A 117 15.17 -1.21 22.37
N MET A 118 14.05 -0.64 22.82
CA MET A 118 13.04 -0.04 21.94
C MET A 118 13.63 1.02 21.01
N MET A 119 14.50 1.89 21.51
CA MET A 119 15.16 2.92 20.69
C MET A 119 16.09 2.32 19.64
N VAL A 120 16.69 1.17 19.89
CA VAL A 120 17.56 0.47 18.94
C VAL A 120 16.75 -0.12 17.78
N ILE A 121 15.59 -0.68 18.07
CA ILE A 121 14.75 -1.33 17.02
C ILE A 121 13.83 -0.36 16.29
N LEU A 122 13.57 0.82 16.85
CA LEU A 122 12.65 1.79 16.27
C LEU A 122 13.07 2.18 14.84
N GLY A 123 12.13 2.10 13.91
CA GLY A 123 12.38 2.34 12.49
C GLY A 123 13.05 1.19 11.73
N SER A 124 13.51 0.14 12.43
CA SER A 124 14.05 -1.04 11.76
C SER A 124 12.95 -1.85 11.07
N PRO A 125 13.25 -2.63 10.02
CA PRO A 125 12.30 -3.52 9.39
C PRO A 125 11.74 -4.54 10.39
N LYS A 126 10.41 -4.64 10.47
CA LYS A 126 9.69 -5.59 11.33
C LYS A 126 9.23 -6.81 10.56
N SER A 127 8.64 -6.58 9.41
CA SER A 127 8.16 -7.66 8.54
C SER A 127 8.19 -7.25 7.09
N GLN A 128 8.33 -8.26 6.24
CA GLN A 128 8.22 -8.12 4.79
C GLN A 128 6.90 -8.71 4.32
N SER A 129 6.27 -8.04 3.38
CA SER A 129 5.03 -8.49 2.77
C SER A 129 4.99 -8.17 1.28
N VAL A 130 4.04 -8.74 0.57
CA VAL A 130 3.79 -8.42 -0.83
C VAL A 130 2.95 -7.15 -0.89
N HIS A 131 3.42 -6.16 -1.65
CA HIS A 131 2.62 -4.97 -1.93
C HIS A 131 1.34 -5.34 -2.67
N ALA A 132 0.20 -4.83 -2.22
CA ALA A 132 -1.10 -5.27 -2.71
C ALA A 132 -1.30 -5.04 -4.22
N CYS A 133 -0.77 -3.94 -4.75
CA CYS A 133 -1.02 -3.46 -6.11
C CYS A 133 0.25 -3.44 -6.98
N GLY A 134 1.42 -3.24 -6.37
CA GLY A 134 2.68 -3.03 -7.09
C GLY A 134 3.17 -4.27 -7.82
N THR A 135 3.44 -4.10 -9.11
CA THR A 135 4.01 -5.11 -9.99
C THR A 135 5.16 -4.48 -10.78
N VAL A 136 6.27 -5.18 -10.86
CA VAL A 136 7.44 -4.74 -11.62
C VAL A 136 7.48 -5.51 -12.93
N VAL A 137 7.61 -4.76 -14.04
CA VAL A 137 7.81 -5.33 -15.37
C VAL A 137 9.24 -5.09 -15.81
N LEU A 138 9.97 -6.16 -15.96
CA LEU A 138 11.41 -6.14 -16.28
C LEU A 138 11.67 -6.14 -17.79
N PRO A 139 12.85 -5.64 -18.23
CA PRO A 139 13.25 -5.74 -19.62
C PRO A 139 13.41 -7.17 -20.09
N ASP A 140 13.16 -7.41 -21.38
CA ASP A 140 13.36 -8.71 -22.02
C ASP A 140 14.81 -9.20 -21.91
N GLY A 141 14.99 -10.51 -21.98
CA GLY A 141 16.27 -11.18 -22.12
C GLY A 141 16.92 -11.64 -20.83
N LYS A 142 16.38 -11.25 -19.66
CA LYS A 142 16.83 -11.75 -18.36
C LYS A 142 15.64 -11.95 -17.44
N THR A 143 15.78 -12.87 -16.50
CA THR A 143 14.76 -13.15 -15.48
C THR A 143 14.82 -12.14 -14.32
N SER A 144 13.78 -12.11 -13.51
CA SER A 144 13.75 -11.30 -12.29
C SER A 144 14.93 -11.64 -11.35
N TYR A 145 15.33 -12.89 -11.27
CA TYR A 145 16.45 -13.37 -10.46
C TYR A 145 17.83 -12.82 -10.90
N GLU A 146 17.95 -12.40 -12.14
CA GLU A 146 19.18 -11.83 -12.68
C GLU A 146 19.23 -10.30 -12.56
N TRP A 147 18.06 -9.66 -12.40
CA TRP A 147 17.95 -8.21 -12.34
C TRP A 147 17.96 -7.64 -10.92
N MET A 148 17.37 -8.35 -9.96
CA MET A 148 17.19 -7.86 -8.60
C MET A 148 17.10 -9.01 -7.60
N PRO A 149 17.33 -8.76 -6.28
CA PRO A 149 17.05 -9.75 -5.26
C PRO A 149 15.56 -10.01 -5.18
N VAL A 150 15.20 -11.28 -5.26
CA VAL A 150 13.80 -11.75 -5.18
C VAL A 150 13.70 -13.00 -4.31
N HIS A 151 12.53 -13.19 -3.73
CA HIS A 151 12.17 -14.41 -3.01
C HIS A 151 10.79 -14.90 -3.43
N THR A 152 10.42 -16.09 -2.98
CA THR A 152 9.07 -16.62 -3.22
C THR A 152 8.22 -16.46 -1.97
N GLN A 153 7.09 -15.77 -2.08
CA GLN A 153 6.11 -15.62 -1.00
C GLN A 153 4.70 -15.90 -1.53
N LYS A 154 3.99 -16.81 -0.87
CA LYS A 154 2.62 -17.24 -1.27
C LYS A 154 2.51 -17.69 -2.73
N GLY A 155 3.56 -18.30 -3.27
CA GLY A 155 3.62 -18.76 -4.65
C GLY A 155 3.90 -17.68 -5.71
N LEU A 156 4.17 -16.43 -5.26
CA LEU A 156 4.54 -15.31 -6.12
C LEU A 156 6.04 -15.04 -6.02
N VAL A 157 6.65 -14.63 -7.12
CA VAL A 157 7.98 -14.03 -7.11
C VAL A 157 7.84 -12.59 -6.66
N VAL A 158 8.57 -12.22 -5.61
CA VAL A 158 8.48 -10.91 -4.95
C VAL A 158 9.87 -10.30 -4.86
N THR A 159 10.02 -9.04 -5.25
CA THR A 159 11.29 -8.34 -5.09
C THR A 159 11.54 -7.97 -3.62
N ASP A 160 12.81 -8.05 -3.19
CA ASP A 160 13.25 -7.59 -1.87
C ASP A 160 13.41 -6.06 -1.81
N TRP A 161 13.27 -5.37 -2.93
CA TRP A 161 13.30 -3.92 -2.99
C TRP A 161 11.90 -3.32 -2.81
N GLU A 162 11.83 -2.17 -2.18
CA GLU A 162 10.63 -1.34 -2.13
C GLU A 162 10.47 -0.52 -3.41
N GLY A 163 9.30 0.11 -3.58
CA GLY A 163 8.98 0.86 -4.79
C GLY A 163 10.00 1.94 -5.14
N SER A 164 10.49 2.68 -4.16
CA SER A 164 11.51 3.72 -4.35
C SER A 164 12.84 3.15 -4.86
N GLU A 165 13.29 2.02 -4.33
CA GLU A 165 14.53 1.36 -4.74
C GLU A 165 14.42 0.80 -6.16
N VAL A 166 13.26 0.22 -6.50
CA VAL A 166 12.96 -0.26 -7.86
C VAL A 166 13.00 0.88 -8.88
N GLU A 167 12.43 2.04 -8.53
CA GLU A 167 12.44 3.23 -9.38
C GLU A 167 13.83 3.84 -9.51
N GLU A 168 14.61 3.92 -8.42
CA GLU A 168 16.00 4.39 -8.44
C GLU A 168 16.90 3.51 -9.31
N ALA A 169 16.69 2.20 -9.24
CA ALA A 169 17.38 1.23 -10.10
C ALA A 169 16.95 1.33 -11.57
N GLY A 170 15.93 2.10 -11.87
CA GLY A 170 15.46 2.38 -13.23
C GLY A 170 14.45 1.40 -13.78
N PHE A 171 13.87 0.56 -12.94
CA PHE A 171 12.81 -0.36 -13.33
C PHE A 171 11.43 0.31 -13.27
N LEU A 172 10.50 -0.28 -14.01
CA LEU A 172 9.14 0.20 -14.08
C LEU A 172 8.27 -0.49 -13.04
N LYS A 173 7.68 0.30 -12.16
CA LYS A 173 6.61 -0.11 -11.26
C LYS A 173 5.25 0.21 -11.90
N GLU A 174 4.34 -0.72 -11.90
CA GLU A 174 2.95 -0.54 -12.30
C GLU A 174 2.03 -0.88 -11.13
N ASP A 175 1.21 0.09 -10.72
CA ASP A 175 0.24 -0.11 -9.64
C ASP A 175 -1.13 -0.50 -10.24
N VAL A 176 -1.49 -1.76 -10.04
CA VAL A 176 -2.79 -2.31 -10.46
C VAL A 176 -3.74 -2.20 -9.27
N LEU A 177 -4.48 -1.10 -9.22
CA LEU A 177 -5.39 -0.80 -8.13
C LEU A 177 -6.71 -1.57 -8.29
N GLY A 178 -7.08 -2.33 -7.26
CA GLY A 178 -8.38 -3.00 -7.19
C GLY A 178 -9.41 -2.11 -6.51
N ILE A 179 -10.32 -1.52 -7.28
CA ILE A 179 -11.32 -0.57 -6.79
C ILE A 179 -12.68 -1.24 -6.64
N ILE A 180 -13.19 -1.32 -5.40
CA ILE A 180 -14.50 -1.90 -5.08
C ILE A 180 -15.63 -1.18 -5.82
N GLN A 181 -15.51 0.12 -6.04
CA GLN A 181 -16.52 0.88 -6.76
C GLN A 181 -16.69 0.41 -8.21
N LEU A 182 -15.60 -0.02 -8.85
CA LEU A 182 -15.66 -0.61 -10.19
C LEU A 182 -16.34 -1.98 -10.20
N ASP A 183 -16.19 -2.77 -9.13
CA ASP A 183 -16.96 -4.02 -8.95
C ASP A 183 -18.47 -3.74 -8.86
N LYS A 184 -18.85 -2.68 -8.13
CA LYS A 184 -20.27 -2.25 -8.05
C LYS A 184 -20.81 -1.79 -9.40
N PHE A 185 -19.99 -1.07 -10.19
CA PHE A 185 -20.39 -0.66 -11.54
C PHE A 185 -20.59 -1.85 -12.47
N GLU A 186 -19.70 -2.82 -12.49
CA GLU A 186 -19.88 -4.05 -13.29
C GLU A 186 -21.17 -4.77 -12.91
N GLU A 187 -21.43 -4.91 -11.60
CA GLU A 187 -22.65 -5.58 -11.13
C GLU A 187 -23.92 -4.78 -11.48
N MET A 188 -23.89 -3.47 -11.36
CA MET A 188 -24.99 -2.60 -11.76
C MET A 188 -25.31 -2.72 -13.26
N LEU A 189 -24.28 -2.69 -14.11
CA LEU A 189 -24.43 -2.86 -15.56
C LEU A 189 -25.00 -4.24 -15.91
N ARG A 190 -24.54 -5.29 -15.24
CA ARG A 190 -25.07 -6.65 -15.39
C ARG A 190 -26.57 -6.70 -15.06
N LEU A 191 -26.98 -6.12 -13.91
CA LEU A 191 -28.38 -6.10 -13.49
C LEU A 191 -29.27 -5.26 -14.41
N ILE A 192 -28.79 -4.12 -14.93
CA ILE A 192 -29.52 -3.32 -15.91
C ILE A 192 -29.77 -4.14 -17.18
N LYS A 193 -28.76 -4.82 -17.65
CA LYS A 193 -28.86 -5.67 -18.85
C LYS A 193 -29.85 -6.84 -18.65
N GLU A 194 -29.77 -7.53 -17.51
CA GLU A 194 -30.63 -8.67 -17.19
C GLU A 194 -32.10 -8.26 -16.99
N ASN A 195 -32.34 -7.16 -16.26
CA ASN A 195 -33.70 -6.76 -15.89
C ASN A 195 -34.40 -5.93 -16.98
N HIS A 196 -33.64 -5.18 -17.78
CA HIS A 196 -34.20 -4.21 -18.72
C HIS A 196 -33.77 -4.46 -20.18
N GLY A 197 -32.82 -5.36 -20.44
CA GLY A 197 -32.31 -5.62 -21.78
C GLY A 197 -31.47 -4.49 -22.36
N ILE A 198 -31.06 -3.53 -21.52
CA ILE A 198 -30.31 -2.33 -21.92
C ILE A 198 -28.82 -2.57 -21.72
N ASP A 199 -28.04 -2.35 -22.76
CA ASP A 199 -26.57 -2.34 -22.69
C ASP A 199 -26.11 -0.88 -22.51
N VAL A 200 -25.49 -0.57 -21.39
CA VAL A 200 -25.04 0.77 -21.03
C VAL A 200 -23.52 0.84 -21.13
N ASP A 201 -23.02 1.76 -21.96
CA ASP A 201 -21.60 2.14 -21.95
C ASP A 201 -21.39 3.32 -21.01
N ILE A 202 -20.74 3.07 -19.86
CA ILE A 202 -20.47 4.11 -18.85
C ILE A 202 -19.57 5.25 -19.36
N TYR A 203 -18.74 4.99 -20.39
CA TYR A 203 -17.86 6.01 -20.98
C TYR A 203 -18.59 6.95 -21.94
N SER A 204 -19.81 6.60 -22.36
CA SER A 204 -20.64 7.43 -23.23
C SER A 204 -21.69 8.24 -22.47
N LEU A 205 -21.76 8.10 -21.13
CA LEU A 205 -22.72 8.85 -20.32
C LEU A 205 -22.43 10.35 -20.33
N PRO A 206 -23.49 11.22 -20.38
CA PRO A 206 -23.33 12.66 -20.30
C PRO A 206 -22.81 13.05 -18.90
N LEU A 207 -21.77 13.92 -18.88
CA LEU A 207 -21.16 14.39 -17.64
C LEU A 207 -21.78 15.69 -17.10
N ASP A 208 -22.81 16.21 -17.76
CA ASP A 208 -23.46 17.49 -17.46
C ASP A 208 -24.93 17.36 -17.06
N ASP A 209 -25.36 16.18 -16.63
CA ASP A 209 -26.72 15.95 -16.16
C ASP A 209 -27.01 16.73 -14.89
N LYS A 210 -27.90 17.74 -15.00
CA LYS A 210 -28.27 18.63 -13.90
C LYS A 210 -28.91 17.91 -12.73
N GLN A 211 -29.64 16.83 -12.96
CA GLN A 211 -30.30 16.05 -11.91
C GLN A 211 -29.27 15.38 -11.01
N VAL A 212 -28.19 14.86 -11.58
CA VAL A 212 -27.08 14.27 -10.82
C VAL A 212 -26.43 15.30 -9.91
N PHE A 213 -26.18 16.52 -10.44
CA PHE A 213 -25.60 17.60 -9.63
C PHE A 213 -26.56 18.11 -8.55
N GLU A 214 -27.87 18.11 -8.78
CA GLU A 214 -28.85 18.44 -7.76
C GLU A 214 -28.88 17.40 -6.61
N TYR A 215 -28.77 16.12 -6.93
CA TYR A 215 -28.67 15.05 -5.93
C TYR A 215 -27.38 15.15 -5.13
N ALA A 216 -26.26 15.41 -5.80
CA ALA A 216 -24.98 15.66 -5.16
C ALA A 216 -25.05 16.85 -4.20
N GLY A 217 -25.67 17.95 -4.62
CA GLY A 217 -25.88 19.14 -3.79
C GLY A 217 -26.78 18.92 -2.56
N LYS A 218 -27.64 17.91 -2.59
CA LYS A 218 -28.47 17.48 -1.45
C LYS A 218 -27.74 16.50 -0.51
N GLY A 219 -26.52 16.13 -0.80
CA GLY A 219 -25.76 15.15 -0.03
C GLY A 219 -26.21 13.70 -0.26
N TRP A 220 -26.95 13.42 -1.33
CA TRP A 220 -27.38 12.06 -1.70
C TRP A 220 -26.27 11.33 -2.47
N LEU A 221 -25.13 11.24 -1.82
CA LEU A 221 -23.89 10.66 -2.36
C LEU A 221 -23.54 9.34 -1.65
N GLY A 222 -24.52 8.67 -1.05
CA GLY A 222 -24.32 7.34 -0.51
C GLY A 222 -23.71 6.45 -1.57
N GLU A 223 -22.64 5.74 -1.25
CA GLU A 223 -21.93 4.86 -2.18
C GLU A 223 -21.06 5.57 -3.24
N VAL A 224 -20.91 6.90 -3.21
CA VAL A 224 -19.94 7.61 -4.05
C VAL A 224 -18.58 7.62 -3.36
N PHE A 225 -17.57 7.31 -4.15
CA PHE A 225 -16.16 7.31 -3.73
C PHE A 225 -15.60 8.74 -3.62
#